data_a7275f1c53cc3121653f48af437ccc05
#
_entry.id   a7275f1c53cc3121653f48af437ccc05
#
_cell.length_a   1.000
_cell.length_b   1.000
_cell.length_c   1.000
_cell.angle_alpha   90.00
_cell.angle_beta   90.00
_cell.angle_gamma   90.00
#
_symmetry.space_group_name_H-M   'P 1'
#
loop_
_entity.id
_entity.type
_entity.pdbx_description
1 polymer ?
#
loop_
_entity_poly.entity_id
_entity_poly.type
_entity_poly.pdbx_seq_one_letter_code
_entity_poly.pdbx_strand_id
1 'polypeptide(L)'
;MEVDVAPGTYDLLAWCGSTDKGSFRIPESASRKELTCTLMRESGTDGTGHIREDHDRLYHGYLPNQTFGDTEGIYTYVVPLVKNTNNVRVVLQQTSGERLDEKRFSFRITAENGRMDWDNQLLPDEPVTYHAWHKQSATAGTALPDLPDAVTSVNAVIAELTTARLMVRDKSATVRSETGTNPPQLQPEELPEERKMRLTVRDNDTGKTVLSIPLVDYALLVKGEYCVPSWS
;
A
#
# COMPACT_ATOMS: atom_id res chain seq x y z
N MET A 1 6.43 -5.28 -24.53
CA MET A 1 5.96 -4.02 -25.15
C MET A 1 7.04 -3.60 -26.14
N GLU A 2 6.70 -3.29 -27.33
CA GLU A 2 7.60 -2.85 -28.40
C GLU A 2 7.23 -1.40 -28.76
N VAL A 3 8.24 -0.55 -28.88
CA VAL A 3 8.04 0.90 -29.14
C VAL A 3 9.13 1.35 -30.12
N ASP A 4 8.73 2.03 -31.17
CA ASP A 4 9.66 2.66 -32.12
C ASP A 4 10.15 4.00 -31.56
N VAL A 5 11.47 4.15 -31.49
CA VAL A 5 12.12 5.37 -31.01
C VAL A 5 13.24 5.79 -31.95
N ALA A 6 13.44 7.10 -32.09
CA ALA A 6 14.59 7.63 -32.82
C ALA A 6 15.90 7.40 -31.99
N PRO A 7 17.08 7.42 -32.65
CA PRO A 7 18.34 7.41 -31.92
C PRO A 7 18.44 8.55 -30.91
N GLY A 8 18.94 8.26 -29.71
CA GLY A 8 19.01 9.23 -28.63
C GLY A 8 19.17 8.62 -27.26
N THR A 9 19.18 9.46 -26.25
CA THR A 9 19.21 9.02 -24.84
C THR A 9 17.85 9.29 -24.19
N TYR A 10 17.31 8.26 -23.57
CA TYR A 10 15.96 8.25 -23.01
C TYR A 10 15.95 7.77 -21.56
N ASP A 11 15.01 8.29 -20.82
CA ASP A 11 14.62 7.72 -19.52
C ASP A 11 13.42 6.81 -19.75
N LEU A 12 13.50 5.57 -19.26
CA LEU A 12 12.42 4.60 -19.34
C LEU A 12 11.63 4.60 -18.02
N LEU A 13 10.37 5.02 -18.10
CA LEU A 13 9.44 5.03 -16.96
C LEU A 13 8.32 4.04 -17.23
N ALA A 14 8.03 3.17 -16.28
CA ALA A 14 6.97 2.20 -16.38
C ALA A 14 6.03 2.27 -15.17
N TRP A 15 4.73 2.44 -15.45
CA TRP A 15 3.67 2.05 -14.53
C TRP A 15 2.91 0.89 -15.16
N CYS A 16 2.80 -0.21 -14.44
CA CYS A 16 2.12 -1.41 -14.92
C CYS A 16 1.39 -2.13 -13.79
N GLY A 17 0.55 -3.07 -14.17
CA GLY A 17 -0.26 -3.87 -13.28
C GLY A 17 -1.57 -4.27 -13.94
N SER A 18 -2.47 -4.83 -13.18
CA SER A 18 -3.83 -5.06 -13.65
C SER A 18 -4.53 -3.70 -13.80
N THR A 19 -5.08 -3.44 -14.96
CA THR A 19 -5.83 -2.20 -15.27
C THR A 19 -7.32 -2.48 -15.48
N ASP A 20 -7.76 -3.68 -15.17
CA ASP A 20 -9.12 -4.15 -15.50
C ASP A 20 -10.20 -3.40 -14.75
N LYS A 21 -9.87 -2.91 -13.55
CA LYS A 21 -10.80 -2.16 -12.68
C LYS A 21 -10.68 -0.64 -12.86
N GLY A 22 -9.67 -0.15 -13.57
CA GLY A 22 -9.41 1.27 -13.72
C GLY A 22 -9.09 1.98 -12.41
N SER A 23 -8.48 1.28 -11.49
CA SER A 23 -8.22 1.77 -10.12
C SER A 23 -7.21 2.91 -10.07
N PHE A 24 -6.36 3.06 -11.08
CA PHE A 24 -5.36 4.10 -11.15
C PHE A 24 -5.49 4.90 -12.46
N ARG A 25 -5.31 6.20 -12.34
CA ARG A 25 -5.32 7.13 -13.46
C ARG A 25 -3.94 7.74 -13.63
N ILE A 26 -3.39 7.63 -14.83
CA ILE A 26 -2.14 8.24 -15.26
C ILE A 26 -2.51 9.15 -16.44
N PRO A 27 -2.62 10.47 -16.25
CA PRO A 27 -2.93 11.39 -17.33
C PRO A 27 -1.77 11.48 -18.31
N GLU A 28 -2.07 11.70 -19.57
CA GLU A 28 -1.06 12.07 -20.55
C GLU A 28 -0.45 13.42 -20.17
N SER A 29 0.85 13.54 -20.30
CA SER A 29 1.58 14.78 -20.04
C SER A 29 2.74 14.94 -21.02
N ALA A 30 2.99 16.17 -21.41
CA ALA A 30 4.14 16.54 -22.24
C ALA A 30 5.45 16.61 -21.45
N SER A 31 5.37 16.62 -20.12
CA SER A 31 6.54 16.75 -19.24
C SER A 31 6.57 15.63 -18.20
N ARG A 32 7.73 14.97 -18.07
CA ARG A 32 7.95 13.96 -17.02
C ARG A 32 7.61 14.49 -15.62
N LYS A 33 7.94 15.75 -15.33
CA LYS A 33 7.70 16.35 -14.00
C LYS A 33 6.22 16.50 -13.65
N GLU A 34 5.35 16.48 -14.64
CA GLU A 34 3.90 16.58 -14.47
C GLU A 34 3.21 15.21 -14.43
N LEU A 35 3.95 14.16 -14.80
CA LEU A 35 3.42 12.80 -14.76
C LEU A 35 3.08 12.40 -13.32
N THR A 36 1.84 12.04 -13.11
CA THR A 36 1.34 11.57 -11.81
C THR A 36 0.50 10.33 -11.98
N CYS A 37 0.50 9.49 -10.96
CA CYS A 37 -0.40 8.35 -10.84
C CYS A 37 -1.34 8.59 -9.66
N THR A 38 -2.65 8.59 -9.91
CA THR A 38 -3.66 8.89 -8.90
C THR A 38 -4.59 7.70 -8.72
N LEU A 39 -4.79 7.28 -7.48
CA LEU A 39 -5.77 6.27 -7.09
C LEU A 39 -7.19 6.83 -7.22
N MET A 40 -8.02 6.18 -8.04
CA MET A 40 -9.42 6.52 -8.23
C MET A 40 -10.21 6.11 -6.97
N ARG A 41 -11.10 6.97 -6.52
CA ARG A 41 -11.82 6.82 -5.25
C ARG A 41 -13.20 7.47 -5.31
N GLU A 42 -14.12 6.99 -4.49
CA GLU A 42 -15.40 7.63 -4.27
C GLU A 42 -15.21 8.84 -3.35
N SER A 43 -15.84 9.96 -3.66
CA SER A 43 -15.83 11.13 -2.77
C SER A 43 -16.74 10.90 -1.57
N GLY A 44 -16.21 11.04 -0.36
CA GLY A 44 -16.98 10.99 0.86
C GLY A 44 -17.54 12.36 1.23
N THR A 45 -18.61 12.37 2.03
CA THR A 45 -19.19 13.61 2.60
C THR A 45 -18.36 14.20 3.74
N ASP A 46 -17.41 13.42 4.23
CA ASP A 46 -16.47 13.75 5.31
C ASP A 46 -15.16 14.39 4.82
N GLY A 47 -15.07 14.70 3.52
CA GLY A 47 -13.86 15.27 2.91
C GLY A 47 -12.75 14.26 2.69
N THR A 48 -13.05 12.95 2.78
CA THR A 48 -12.11 11.88 2.48
C THR A 48 -12.52 11.12 1.21
N GLY A 49 -11.55 10.52 0.52
CA GLY A 49 -11.82 9.57 -0.55
C GLY A 49 -12.04 8.17 0.02
N HIS A 50 -12.97 7.40 -0.54
CA HIS A 50 -13.27 6.03 -0.08
C HIS A 50 -12.95 4.99 -1.13
N ILE A 51 -12.31 3.89 -0.71
CA ILE A 51 -12.09 2.67 -1.48
C ILE A 51 -12.79 1.52 -0.74
N ARG A 52 -13.76 0.89 -1.39
CA ARG A 52 -14.59 -0.17 -0.79
C ARG A 52 -14.36 -1.55 -1.40
N GLU A 53 -13.69 -1.59 -2.53
CA GLU A 53 -13.41 -2.80 -3.28
C GLU A 53 -11.91 -3.09 -3.33
N ASP A 54 -11.56 -4.32 -3.67
CA ASP A 54 -10.20 -4.68 -4.01
C ASP A 54 -9.79 -3.97 -5.30
N HIS A 55 -8.78 -3.10 -5.23
CA HIS A 55 -8.30 -2.34 -6.38
C HIS A 55 -7.16 -3.07 -7.11
N ASP A 56 -6.84 -2.60 -8.33
CA ASP A 56 -5.75 -3.12 -9.15
C ASP A 56 -4.41 -3.10 -8.42
N ARG A 57 -3.51 -3.95 -8.85
CA ARG A 57 -2.12 -3.92 -8.40
C ARG A 57 -1.35 -2.93 -9.26
N LEU A 58 -0.56 -2.09 -8.62
CA LEU A 58 0.28 -1.10 -9.30
C LEU A 58 1.75 -1.40 -9.05
N TYR A 59 2.53 -1.31 -10.11
CA TYR A 59 3.99 -1.41 -10.07
C TYR A 59 4.58 -0.20 -10.78
N HIS A 60 5.73 0.26 -10.30
CA HIS A 60 6.49 1.37 -10.84
C HIS A 60 7.92 0.95 -11.09
N GLY A 61 8.50 1.40 -12.21
CA GLY A 61 9.91 1.24 -12.53
C GLY A 61 10.48 2.44 -13.25
N TYR A 62 11.76 2.71 -13.01
CA TYR A 62 12.47 3.80 -13.65
C TYR A 62 13.89 3.35 -13.99
N LEU A 63 14.30 3.57 -15.22
CA LEU A 63 15.62 3.27 -15.74
C LEU A 63 16.13 4.49 -16.53
N PRO A 64 17.02 5.31 -15.94
CA PRO A 64 17.50 6.54 -16.57
C PRO A 64 18.59 6.29 -17.62
N ASN A 65 18.76 7.26 -18.52
CA ASN A 65 19.91 7.39 -19.41
C ASN A 65 20.18 6.19 -20.32
N GLN A 66 19.14 5.61 -20.91
CA GLN A 66 19.30 4.52 -21.88
C GLN A 66 19.56 5.08 -23.26
N THR A 67 20.64 4.64 -23.90
CA THR A 67 21.08 5.15 -25.22
C THR A 67 20.68 4.16 -26.30
N PHE A 68 19.97 4.69 -27.30
CA PHE A 68 19.62 4.01 -28.54
C PHE A 68 20.53 4.56 -29.64
N GLY A 69 21.32 3.69 -30.25
CA GLY A 69 22.28 4.08 -31.29
C GLY A 69 21.63 4.28 -32.66
N ASP A 70 22.42 4.78 -33.61
CA ASP A 70 21.97 5.00 -35.01
C ASP A 70 21.83 3.71 -35.82
N THR A 71 22.18 2.56 -35.25
CA THR A 71 22.07 1.27 -35.91
C THR A 71 20.65 0.73 -35.81
N GLU A 72 20.01 0.47 -36.94
CA GLU A 72 18.74 -0.23 -36.96
C GLU A 72 18.85 -1.58 -36.24
N GLY A 73 17.94 -1.86 -35.31
CA GLY A 73 17.94 -3.10 -34.55
C GLY A 73 16.93 -3.08 -33.39
N ILE A 74 16.83 -4.22 -32.72
CA ILE A 74 15.98 -4.37 -31.53
C ILE A 74 16.86 -4.21 -30.30
N TYR A 75 16.56 -3.22 -29.49
CA TYR A 75 17.18 -3.01 -28.18
C TYR A 75 16.26 -3.54 -27.08
N THR A 76 16.79 -4.34 -26.20
CA THR A 76 16.03 -4.90 -25.08
C THR A 76 16.52 -4.33 -23.76
N TYR A 77 15.63 -3.71 -23.01
CA TYR A 77 15.91 -3.18 -21.68
C TYR A 77 15.00 -3.83 -20.63
N VAL A 78 15.55 -4.10 -19.46
CA VAL A 78 14.81 -4.63 -18.32
C VAL A 78 14.62 -3.51 -17.31
N VAL A 79 13.39 -3.07 -17.11
CA VAL A 79 13.04 -2.08 -16.11
C VAL A 79 12.65 -2.80 -14.81
N PRO A 80 13.43 -2.66 -13.72
CA PRO A 80 13.07 -3.26 -12.45
C PRO A 80 11.84 -2.58 -11.88
N LEU A 81 10.90 -3.38 -11.37
CA LEU A 81 9.61 -2.88 -10.89
C LEU A 81 9.51 -3.00 -9.37
N VAL A 82 8.99 -1.94 -8.73
CA VAL A 82 8.62 -1.92 -7.32
C VAL A 82 7.10 -1.94 -7.21
N LYS A 83 6.57 -2.77 -6.31
CA LYS A 83 5.13 -2.86 -6.06
C LYS A 83 4.65 -1.67 -5.23
N ASN A 84 3.62 -0.99 -5.70
CA ASN A 84 3.01 0.19 -5.08
C ASN A 84 1.64 -0.07 -4.44
N THR A 85 1.28 -1.33 -4.27
CA THR A 85 0.03 -1.71 -3.60
C THR A 85 0.32 -2.79 -2.57
N ASN A 86 -0.46 -2.81 -1.49
CA ASN A 86 -0.25 -3.76 -0.41
C ASN A 86 -1.56 -4.42 -0.02
N ASN A 87 -1.51 -5.73 0.22
CA ASN A 87 -2.61 -6.44 0.83
C ASN A 87 -2.38 -6.51 2.33
N VAL A 88 -3.33 -6.02 3.08
CA VAL A 88 -3.31 -6.04 4.54
C VAL A 88 -4.39 -7.01 5.01
N ARG A 89 -3.97 -8.04 5.73
CA ARG A 89 -4.87 -8.97 6.40
C ARG A 89 -4.87 -8.67 7.88
N VAL A 90 -6.04 -8.36 8.41
CA VAL A 90 -6.25 -8.10 9.84
C VAL A 90 -6.99 -9.28 10.44
N VAL A 91 -6.44 -9.83 11.52
CA VAL A 91 -7.07 -10.90 12.30
C VAL A 91 -7.45 -10.33 13.66
N LEU A 92 -8.75 -10.11 13.87
CA LEU A 92 -9.30 -9.71 15.16
C LEU A 92 -9.71 -10.97 15.92
N GLN A 93 -8.97 -11.24 16.99
CA GLN A 93 -9.15 -12.44 17.78
C GLN A 93 -9.68 -12.11 19.18
N GLN A 94 -10.62 -12.90 19.68
CA GLN A 94 -11.12 -12.81 21.03
C GLN A 94 -10.63 -14.00 21.85
N THR A 95 -10.07 -13.69 23.02
CA THR A 95 -9.49 -14.71 23.94
C THR A 95 -10.54 -15.34 24.85
N SER A 96 -11.76 -14.77 24.94
CA SER A 96 -12.84 -15.31 25.78
C SER A 96 -13.53 -16.54 25.19
N GLY A 97 -13.22 -16.92 23.94
CA GLY A 97 -13.86 -18.05 23.26
C GLY A 97 -15.24 -17.73 22.66
N GLU A 98 -15.76 -16.51 22.83
CA GLU A 98 -17.01 -16.11 22.20
C GLU A 98 -16.85 -16.00 20.67
N ARG A 99 -17.92 -16.39 19.96
CA ARG A 99 -17.95 -16.28 18.49
C ARG A 99 -18.06 -14.81 18.07
N LEU A 100 -17.16 -14.39 17.20
CA LEU A 100 -17.18 -13.06 16.60
C LEU A 100 -17.96 -13.10 15.27
N ASP A 101 -18.91 -12.18 15.12
CA ASP A 101 -19.63 -11.95 13.85
C ASP A 101 -18.86 -10.88 13.03
N GLU A 102 -18.50 -11.22 11.77
CA GLU A 102 -17.84 -10.28 10.88
C GLU A 102 -18.68 -9.02 10.57
N LYS A 103 -20.00 -9.08 10.69
CA LYS A 103 -20.89 -7.93 10.46
C LYS A 103 -20.80 -6.89 11.59
N ARG A 104 -20.44 -7.35 12.78
CA ARG A 104 -20.29 -6.48 13.95
C ARG A 104 -19.11 -5.52 13.83
N PHE A 105 -18.07 -5.87 13.05
CA PHE A 105 -16.86 -5.08 12.98
C PHE A 105 -16.66 -4.44 11.62
N SER A 106 -16.22 -3.19 11.62
CA SER A 106 -15.70 -2.48 10.46
C SER A 106 -14.21 -2.24 10.59
N PHE A 107 -13.47 -2.50 9.50
CA PHE A 107 -12.03 -2.35 9.42
C PHE A 107 -11.72 -1.29 8.37
N ARG A 108 -10.90 -0.30 8.73
CA ARG A 108 -10.54 0.80 7.86
C ARG A 108 -9.06 1.13 8.01
N ILE A 109 -8.43 1.48 6.91
CA ILE A 109 -7.10 2.08 6.90
C ILE A 109 -7.25 3.46 6.29
N THR A 110 -6.76 4.49 6.98
CA THR A 110 -6.76 5.86 6.48
C THR A 110 -5.32 6.31 6.25
N ALA A 111 -5.04 6.91 5.09
CA ALA A 111 -3.72 7.38 4.71
C ALA A 111 -3.80 8.47 3.63
N GLU A 112 -2.76 9.31 3.52
CA GLU A 112 -2.58 10.28 2.44
C GLU A 112 -1.59 9.74 1.39
N ASN A 113 -1.96 8.67 0.73
CA ASN A 113 -1.09 7.93 -0.19
C ASN A 113 -1.72 7.64 -1.56
N GLY A 114 -2.76 8.40 -1.91
CA GLY A 114 -3.51 8.18 -3.14
C GLY A 114 -2.87 8.78 -4.40
N ARG A 115 -1.79 9.55 -4.28
CA ARG A 115 -1.15 10.23 -5.42
C ARG A 115 0.36 10.09 -5.37
N MET A 116 0.96 9.76 -6.51
CA MET A 116 2.40 9.57 -6.68
C MET A 116 2.90 10.35 -7.89
N ASP A 117 4.15 10.81 -7.83
CA ASP A 117 4.83 11.42 -8.97
C ASP A 117 5.59 10.39 -9.83
N TRP A 118 6.24 10.89 -10.88
CA TRP A 118 7.03 10.09 -11.80
C TRP A 118 8.21 9.36 -11.14
N ASP A 119 8.75 9.89 -10.04
CA ASP A 119 9.86 9.29 -9.27
C ASP A 119 9.34 8.42 -8.11
N ASN A 120 8.06 8.07 -8.17
CA ASN A 120 7.40 7.22 -7.19
C ASN A 120 7.34 7.81 -5.78
N GLN A 121 7.41 9.14 -5.65
CA GLN A 121 7.24 9.82 -4.37
C GLN A 121 5.76 10.13 -4.14
N LEU A 122 5.33 10.05 -2.87
CA LEU A 122 3.98 10.44 -2.51
C LEU A 122 3.83 11.97 -2.59
N LEU A 123 2.81 12.40 -3.29
CA LEU A 123 2.42 13.80 -3.37
C LEU A 123 1.36 14.11 -2.31
N PRO A 124 1.29 15.38 -1.83
CA PRO A 124 0.18 15.82 -0.98
C PRO A 124 -1.17 15.50 -1.65
N ASP A 125 -2.06 14.91 -0.88
CA ASP A 125 -3.36 14.45 -1.36
C ASP A 125 -4.40 14.53 -0.23
N GLU A 126 -5.68 14.39 -0.57
CA GLU A 126 -6.73 14.19 0.41
C GLU A 126 -6.60 12.82 1.08
N PRO A 127 -7.00 12.68 2.35
CA PRO A 127 -7.02 11.38 3.00
C PRO A 127 -7.85 10.36 2.23
N VAL A 128 -7.32 9.15 2.11
CA VAL A 128 -8.01 8.00 1.52
C VAL A 128 -8.34 7.00 2.61
N THR A 129 -9.60 6.60 2.69
CA THR A 129 -10.09 5.56 3.59
C THR A 129 -10.32 4.28 2.81
N TYR A 130 -9.47 3.29 3.05
CA TYR A 130 -9.60 1.94 2.54
C TYR A 130 -10.47 1.12 3.47
N HIS A 131 -11.56 0.56 2.97
CA HIS A 131 -12.44 -0.36 3.69
C HIS A 131 -12.04 -1.81 3.45
N ALA A 132 -12.34 -2.68 4.40
CA ALA A 132 -12.23 -4.11 4.14
C ALA A 132 -13.20 -4.51 3.02
N TRP A 133 -12.65 -5.02 1.94
CA TRP A 133 -13.41 -5.51 0.80
C TRP A 133 -13.87 -6.96 0.99
N HIS A 134 -13.21 -7.71 1.88
CA HIS A 134 -13.61 -9.04 2.30
C HIS A 134 -13.51 -9.19 3.82
N LYS A 135 -14.50 -9.82 4.41
CA LYS A 135 -14.53 -10.20 5.83
C LYS A 135 -15.11 -11.59 5.98
N GLN A 136 -14.58 -12.34 6.91
CA GLN A 136 -15.11 -13.66 7.27
C GLN A 136 -14.87 -13.96 8.75
N SER A 137 -15.85 -14.63 9.37
CA SER A 137 -15.66 -15.24 10.69
C SER A 137 -14.91 -16.55 10.55
N ALA A 138 -13.93 -16.78 11.41
CA ALA A 138 -13.14 -18.00 11.44
C ALA A 138 -13.08 -18.58 12.84
N THR A 139 -13.11 -19.90 12.91
CA THR A 139 -12.90 -20.65 14.17
C THR A 139 -11.74 -21.61 13.93
N ALA A 140 -10.66 -21.46 14.70
CA ALA A 140 -9.57 -22.41 14.69
C ALA A 140 -9.57 -23.21 16.01
N GLY A 141 -9.67 -24.52 15.91
CA GLY A 141 -9.41 -25.41 17.05
C GLY A 141 -7.94 -25.82 17.04
N THR A 142 -7.20 -25.55 18.11
CA THR A 142 -5.85 -26.10 18.28
C THR A 142 -5.93 -27.20 19.30
N ALA A 143 -5.78 -28.46 18.85
CA ALA A 143 -5.48 -29.56 19.77
C ALA A 143 -4.04 -29.40 20.22
N LEU A 144 -3.80 -29.16 21.49
CA LEU A 144 -2.47 -29.20 22.08
C LEU A 144 -2.06 -30.67 22.23
N PRO A 145 -0.88 -31.09 21.69
CA PRO A 145 -0.45 -32.50 21.73
C PRO A 145 -0.38 -33.09 23.14
N ASP A 146 -0.11 -32.26 24.15
CA ASP A 146 0.09 -32.69 25.53
C ASP A 146 -1.16 -32.50 26.45
N LEU A 147 -2.24 -31.94 25.92
CA LEU A 147 -3.52 -31.71 26.61
C LEU A 147 -4.70 -31.94 25.65
N PRO A 148 -5.03 -33.21 25.34
CA PRO A 148 -6.04 -33.55 24.35
C PRO A 148 -7.46 -33.06 24.68
N ASP A 149 -7.75 -32.77 25.95
CA ASP A 149 -9.06 -32.27 26.40
C ASP A 149 -9.15 -30.73 26.46
N ALA A 150 -8.05 -30.02 26.23
CA ALA A 150 -8.01 -28.55 26.19
C ALA A 150 -8.05 -28.03 24.74
N VAL A 151 -9.18 -28.22 24.07
CA VAL A 151 -9.43 -27.56 22.79
C VAL A 151 -9.75 -26.09 23.07
N THR A 152 -8.75 -25.24 22.94
CA THR A 152 -8.97 -23.81 22.88
C THR A 152 -9.46 -23.47 21.48
N SER A 153 -10.76 -23.32 21.33
CA SER A 153 -11.32 -22.74 20.10
C SER A 153 -11.02 -21.24 20.09
N VAL A 154 -10.26 -20.81 19.10
CA VAL A 154 -10.01 -19.40 18.86
C VAL A 154 -11.01 -18.92 17.83
N ASN A 155 -11.84 -17.95 18.23
CA ASN A 155 -12.77 -17.28 17.32
C ASN A 155 -12.15 -15.96 16.85
N ALA A 156 -12.18 -15.73 15.55
CA ALA A 156 -11.61 -14.56 14.93
C ALA A 156 -12.49 -14.00 13.81
N VAL A 157 -12.34 -12.73 13.54
CA VAL A 157 -12.76 -12.11 12.27
C VAL A 157 -11.52 -11.77 11.47
N ILE A 158 -11.49 -12.26 10.24
CA ILE A 158 -10.44 -11.96 9.27
C ILE A 158 -10.99 -10.92 8.31
N ALA A 159 -10.24 -9.84 8.12
CA ALA A 159 -10.57 -8.77 7.18
C ALA A 159 -9.42 -8.56 6.20
N GLU A 160 -9.73 -8.35 4.93
CA GLU A 160 -8.77 -8.09 3.87
C GLU A 160 -8.99 -6.69 3.30
N LEU A 161 -7.90 -5.92 3.23
CA LEU A 161 -7.84 -4.57 2.70
C LEU A 161 -6.72 -4.48 1.68
N THR A 162 -6.93 -3.72 0.62
CA THR A 162 -5.87 -3.38 -0.33
C THR A 162 -5.61 -1.89 -0.24
N THR A 163 -4.35 -1.49 -0.09
CA THR A 163 -3.94 -0.09 0.00
C THR A 163 -2.99 0.26 -1.12
N ALA A 164 -2.92 1.53 -1.50
CA ALA A 164 -1.81 2.06 -2.25
C ALA A 164 -0.51 1.96 -1.43
N ARG A 165 0.58 2.49 -1.95
CA ARG A 165 1.92 2.42 -1.35
C ARG A 165 1.87 2.76 0.14
N LEU A 166 2.47 1.91 0.96
CA LEU A 166 2.68 2.22 2.37
C LEU A 166 3.66 3.40 2.49
N MET A 167 3.36 4.33 3.38
CA MET A 167 4.28 5.41 3.73
C MET A 167 5.45 4.82 4.53
N VAL A 168 6.43 4.25 3.83
CA VAL A 168 7.63 3.70 4.47
C VAL A 168 8.65 4.82 4.57
N ARG A 169 9.23 4.99 5.75
CA ARG A 169 10.38 5.85 5.98
C ARG A 169 11.55 5.36 5.11
N ASP A 170 11.88 6.08 4.06
CA ASP A 170 13.08 5.80 3.29
C ASP A 170 14.28 6.39 4.01
N LYS A 171 15.04 5.54 4.70
CA LYS A 171 16.30 5.95 5.36
C LYS A 171 17.35 6.46 4.37
N SER A 172 17.14 6.26 3.06
CA SER A 172 18.07 6.72 2.02
C SER A 172 17.83 8.16 1.56
N ALA A 173 16.68 8.75 1.89
CA ALA A 173 16.35 10.13 1.53
C ALA A 173 17.25 11.18 2.22
N THR A 174 17.89 10.83 3.34
CA THR A 174 18.76 11.73 4.11
C THR A 174 20.07 12.08 3.39
N VAL A 175 20.44 11.44 2.30
CA VAL A 175 21.75 11.62 1.62
C VAL A 175 21.66 12.45 0.33
N ARG A 176 20.46 12.76 -0.18
CA ARG A 176 20.30 13.47 -1.47
C ARG A 176 19.93 14.95 -1.37
N SER A 177 20.04 15.57 -0.21
CA SER A 177 19.58 16.95 0.03
C SER A 177 20.62 18.05 -0.22
N GLU A 178 21.72 17.82 -0.89
CA GLU A 178 22.73 18.88 -1.02
C GLU A 178 22.82 19.58 -2.38
N THR A 179 22.03 19.24 -3.37
CA THR A 179 22.05 20.00 -4.65
C THR A 179 20.66 20.14 -5.26
N GLY A 180 20.00 21.25 -4.98
CA GLY A 180 19.13 21.96 -5.93
C GLY A 180 17.64 21.60 -5.94
N THR A 181 16.82 22.51 -5.45
CA THR A 181 15.44 22.86 -5.92
C THR A 181 14.39 21.75 -6.08
N ASN A 182 14.32 20.79 -5.17
CA ASN A 182 13.11 20.00 -5.01
C ASN A 182 12.24 20.58 -3.88
N PRO A 183 10.89 20.58 -4.03
CA PRO A 183 10.03 20.97 -2.91
C PRO A 183 10.33 20.05 -1.71
N PRO A 184 10.23 20.55 -0.48
CA PRO A 184 10.52 19.77 0.71
C PRO A 184 9.62 18.53 0.72
N GLN A 185 10.25 17.36 0.67
CA GLN A 185 9.55 16.09 0.83
C GLN A 185 9.17 15.96 2.31
N LEU A 186 7.87 15.87 2.59
CA LEU A 186 7.37 15.64 3.94
C LEU A 186 7.89 14.28 4.43
N GLN A 187 8.74 14.31 5.45
CA GLN A 187 9.18 13.10 6.12
C GLN A 187 7.99 12.50 6.89
N PRO A 188 7.78 11.16 6.89
CA PRO A 188 6.68 10.54 7.63
C PRO A 188 6.69 10.88 9.14
N GLU A 189 7.83 11.23 9.69
CA GLU A 189 7.99 11.66 11.10
C GLU A 189 7.46 13.07 11.36
N GLU A 190 7.45 13.91 10.33
CA GLU A 190 6.97 15.29 10.42
C GLU A 190 5.46 15.40 10.21
N LEU A 191 4.82 14.29 9.78
CA LEU A 191 3.38 14.28 9.63
C LEU A 191 2.70 14.28 11.00
N PRO A 192 1.71 15.16 11.22
CA PRO A 192 0.83 15.05 12.37
C PRO A 192 0.29 13.63 12.50
N GLU A 193 0.09 13.15 13.73
CA GLU A 193 -0.43 11.79 14.00
C GLU A 193 -1.73 11.49 13.21
N GLU A 194 -2.53 12.49 12.96
CA GLU A 194 -3.80 12.41 12.20
C GLU A 194 -3.58 12.08 10.72
N ARG A 195 -2.41 12.39 10.17
CA ARG A 195 -2.04 12.15 8.76
C ARG A 195 -1.24 10.87 8.56
N LYS A 196 -0.80 10.23 9.64
CA LYS A 196 -0.12 8.94 9.55
C LYS A 196 -1.08 7.83 9.15
N MET A 197 -0.58 6.87 8.36
CA MET A 197 -1.36 5.69 7.99
C MET A 197 -1.82 4.94 9.23
N ARG A 198 -3.14 4.78 9.40
CA ARG A 198 -3.75 4.25 10.62
C ARG A 198 -4.78 3.17 10.31
N LEU A 199 -4.65 2.02 10.98
CA LEU A 199 -5.69 1.00 11.01
C LEU A 199 -6.65 1.30 12.16
N THR A 200 -7.94 1.31 11.86
CA THR A 200 -9.02 1.47 12.83
C THR A 200 -10.01 0.31 12.72
N VAL A 201 -10.29 -0.33 13.83
CA VAL A 201 -11.36 -1.34 13.96
C VAL A 201 -12.45 -0.76 14.86
N ARG A 202 -13.68 -0.77 14.37
CA ARG A 202 -14.85 -0.24 15.10
C ARG A 202 -15.88 -1.34 15.29
N ASP A 203 -16.45 -1.41 16.47
CA ASP A 203 -17.64 -2.19 16.78
C ASP A 203 -18.88 -1.42 16.32
N ASN A 204 -19.62 -1.98 15.36
CA ASN A 204 -20.78 -1.33 14.75
C ASN A 204 -21.98 -1.28 15.69
N ASP A 205 -22.11 -2.25 16.61
CA ASP A 205 -23.25 -2.35 17.55
C ASP A 205 -23.14 -1.27 18.62
N THR A 206 -21.94 -1.05 19.13
CA THR A 206 -21.69 -0.05 20.20
C THR A 206 -21.22 1.29 19.66
N GLY A 207 -20.81 1.34 18.40
CA GLY A 207 -20.22 2.52 17.78
C GLY A 207 -18.83 2.89 18.31
N LYS A 208 -18.21 2.03 19.14
CA LYS A 208 -16.90 2.29 19.76
C LYS A 208 -15.75 1.82 18.88
N THR A 209 -14.64 2.53 18.95
CA THR A 209 -13.37 2.07 18.39
C THR A 209 -12.76 1.02 19.30
N VAL A 210 -12.56 -0.17 18.76
CA VAL A 210 -11.94 -1.32 19.45
C VAL A 210 -10.42 -1.22 19.37
N LEU A 211 -9.90 -0.81 18.22
CA LEU A 211 -8.47 -0.72 17.95
C LEU A 211 -8.19 0.49 17.04
N SER A 212 -7.12 1.21 17.33
CA SER A 212 -6.59 2.26 16.46
C SER A 212 -5.06 2.27 16.59
N ILE A 213 -4.36 1.84 15.53
CA ILE A 213 -2.90 1.73 15.52
C ILE A 213 -2.28 2.37 14.29
N PRO A 214 -1.11 3.03 14.42
CA PRO A 214 -0.34 3.51 13.27
C PRO A 214 0.32 2.30 12.59
N LEU A 215 -0.04 2.07 11.31
CA LEU A 215 0.43 0.89 10.56
C LEU A 215 1.91 0.93 10.24
N VAL A 216 2.45 2.11 10.00
CA VAL A 216 3.87 2.26 9.63
C VAL A 216 4.78 1.81 10.79
N ASP A 217 4.48 2.27 11.99
CA ASP A 217 5.28 1.92 13.17
C ASP A 217 5.19 0.43 13.48
N TYR A 218 3.97 -0.13 13.37
CA TYR A 218 3.75 -1.55 13.60
C TYR A 218 4.45 -2.44 12.56
N ALA A 219 4.38 -2.08 11.27
CA ALA A 219 5.06 -2.82 10.22
C ALA A 219 6.59 -2.80 10.37
N LEU A 220 7.16 -1.72 10.91
CA LEU A 220 8.59 -1.63 11.20
C LEU A 220 9.00 -2.51 12.39
N LEU A 221 8.18 -2.60 13.42
CA LEU A 221 8.41 -3.47 14.58
C LEU A 221 8.41 -4.96 14.20
N VAL A 222 7.47 -5.38 13.35
CA VAL A 222 7.37 -6.77 12.90
C VAL A 222 8.51 -7.17 11.94
N LYS A 223 9.00 -6.23 11.14
CA LYS A 223 10.08 -6.50 10.17
C LYS A 223 11.44 -6.77 10.81
N GLY A 224 11.65 -6.34 12.07
CA GLY A 224 12.90 -6.54 12.81
C GLY A 224 13.09 -7.94 13.39
N GLU A 225 12.01 -8.70 13.65
CA GLU A 225 12.09 -9.95 14.39
C GLU A 225 11.84 -11.23 13.58
N TYR A 226 11.23 -11.14 12.38
CA TYR A 226 10.77 -12.32 11.64
C TYR A 226 11.35 -12.53 10.24
N CYS A 227 12.30 -11.73 9.79
CA CYS A 227 12.95 -11.93 8.51
C CYS A 227 14.40 -12.44 8.67
N VAL A 228 14.55 -13.63 9.21
CA VAL A 228 15.75 -14.43 8.98
C VAL A 228 15.29 -15.70 8.27
N PRO A 229 15.39 -15.79 6.93
CA PRO A 229 15.32 -17.07 6.25
C PRO A 229 16.60 -17.83 6.58
N SER A 230 16.53 -18.77 7.49
CA SER A 230 17.55 -19.79 7.61
C SER A 230 17.35 -20.81 6.49
N TRP A 231 18.02 -20.60 5.38
CA TRP A 231 18.28 -21.67 4.43
C TRP A 231 19.73 -22.05 4.59
N SER A 232 20.00 -23.06 5.36
CA SER A 232 21.19 -23.89 5.28
C SER A 232 20.85 -25.16 4.54
#